data_de0f1eaec1206372858495be717dec24
#
_entry.id   de0f1eaec1206372858495be717dec24
#
_cell.length_a   1.000
_cell.length_b   1.000
_cell.length_c   1.000
_cell.angle_alpha   90.00
_cell.angle_beta   90.00
_cell.angle_gamma   90.00
#
_symmetry.space_group_name_H-M   'P 1'
#
loop_
_entity.id
_entity.type
_entity.pdbx_description
1 polymer ?
#
loop_
_entity_poly.entity_id
_entity_poly.type
_entity_poly.pdbx_seq_one_letter_code
_entity_poly.pdbx_strand_id
1 'polypeptide(L)'
;MDFTYVPMARGFVYLAAVVDWYSRRVLAWRLSITMEAAFCVEALEEALACHGKPDVFNTDQGSQFTGQDFTGVLLKAGVAISMDGKGAWRDNVFVERLWRSVKYEEIYLRAYDTVGEARTSIGRYLAFYNGRRPHSSLDRKTPDQAYFDRLPQTAAA
;
A
#
# COMPACT_ATOMS: atom_id res chain seq x y z
N MET A 1 2.16 0.23 5.80
CA MET A 1 2.87 -0.20 4.57
C MET A 1 3.45 -1.58 4.73
N ASP A 2 3.41 -2.36 3.68
CA ASP A 2 3.97 -3.71 3.64
C ASP A 2 4.25 -4.09 2.19
N PHE A 3 4.89 -5.24 1.96
CA PHE A 3 5.05 -5.80 0.63
C PHE A 3 4.70 -7.27 0.62
N THR A 4 4.41 -7.80 -0.57
CA THR A 4 4.06 -9.20 -0.76
C THR A 4 4.65 -9.72 -2.06
N TYR A 5 4.63 -11.05 -2.22
CA TYR A 5 5.06 -11.71 -3.45
C TYR A 5 3.94 -11.75 -4.48
N VAL A 6 4.29 -11.54 -5.73
CA VAL A 6 3.39 -11.69 -6.88
C VAL A 6 3.94 -12.81 -7.75
N PRO A 7 3.31 -14.00 -7.79
CA PRO A 7 3.75 -15.06 -8.68
C PRO A 7 3.52 -14.67 -10.14
N MET A 8 4.51 -14.97 -10.95
CA MET A 8 4.52 -14.75 -12.39
C MET A 8 4.40 -16.09 -13.11
N ALA A 9 4.24 -16.09 -14.43
CA ALA A 9 4.35 -17.31 -15.21
C ALA A 9 5.69 -18.00 -14.97
N ARG A 10 6.75 -17.22 -14.75
CA ARG A 10 8.06 -17.70 -14.34
C ARG A 10 8.58 -16.85 -13.19
N GLY A 11 8.84 -17.46 -12.04
CA GLY A 11 9.33 -16.75 -10.87
C GLY A 11 8.30 -15.88 -10.21
N PHE A 12 8.73 -14.79 -9.60
CA PHE A 12 7.86 -13.86 -8.89
C PHE A 12 8.48 -12.46 -8.86
N VAL A 13 7.64 -11.47 -8.56
CA VAL A 13 8.06 -10.10 -8.26
C VAL A 13 7.49 -9.68 -6.90
N TYR A 14 7.88 -8.51 -6.43
CA TYR A 14 7.41 -7.95 -5.17
C TYR A 14 6.48 -6.77 -5.42
N LEU A 15 5.41 -6.70 -4.63
CA LEU A 15 4.47 -5.58 -4.64
C LEU A 15 4.48 -4.92 -3.27
N ALA A 16 4.81 -3.64 -3.22
CA ALA A 16 4.70 -2.82 -2.02
C ALA A 16 3.52 -1.87 -2.13
N ALA A 17 2.82 -1.63 -1.03
CA ALA A 17 1.70 -0.70 -0.98
C ALA A 17 1.67 0.09 0.32
N VAL A 18 1.29 1.36 0.20
CA VAL A 18 0.97 2.25 1.31
C VAL A 18 -0.55 2.37 1.39
N VAL A 19 -1.12 2.05 2.53
CA VAL A 19 -2.58 1.99 2.73
C VAL A 19 -2.99 2.94 3.86
N ASP A 20 -4.02 3.74 3.63
CA ASP A 20 -4.66 4.51 4.67
C ASP A 20 -5.59 3.62 5.50
N TRP A 21 -5.34 3.50 6.80
CA TRP A 21 -6.09 2.58 7.67
C TRP A 21 -7.57 2.94 7.79
N TYR A 22 -7.88 4.22 7.80
CA TYR A 22 -9.27 4.67 7.96
C TYR A 22 -10.12 4.32 6.73
N SER A 23 -9.65 4.70 5.55
CA SER A 23 -10.40 4.53 4.30
C SER A 23 -10.11 3.23 3.56
N ARG A 24 -9.03 2.54 3.91
CA ARG A 24 -8.49 1.39 3.17
C ARG A 24 -7.93 1.78 1.80
N ARG A 25 -7.83 3.05 1.48
CA ARG A 25 -7.33 3.51 0.19
C ARG A 25 -5.86 3.16 0.02
N VAL A 26 -5.53 2.61 -1.14
CA VAL A 26 -4.13 2.42 -1.53
C VAL A 26 -3.61 3.76 -2.04
N LEU A 27 -2.69 4.36 -1.29
CA LEU A 27 -2.17 5.70 -1.57
C LEU A 27 -1.03 5.69 -2.58
N ALA A 28 -0.22 4.65 -2.56
CA ALA A 28 0.89 4.43 -3.49
C ALA A 28 1.25 2.96 -3.50
N TRP A 29 1.81 2.49 -4.61
CA TRP A 29 2.29 1.12 -4.77
C TRP A 29 3.40 1.04 -5.79
N ARG A 30 4.25 0.00 -5.66
CA ARG A 30 5.35 -0.28 -6.58
C ARG A 30 5.54 -1.77 -6.77
N LEU A 31 5.94 -2.16 -7.98
CA LEU A 31 6.44 -3.50 -8.28
C LEU A 31 7.96 -3.47 -8.41
N SER A 32 8.62 -4.52 -7.93
CA SER A 32 10.07 -4.66 -8.03
C SER A 32 10.45 -6.11 -8.30
N ILE A 33 11.51 -6.31 -9.08
CA ILE A 33 12.11 -7.63 -9.30
C ILE A 33 13.08 -8.01 -8.17
N THR A 34 13.45 -7.06 -7.31
CA THR A 34 14.36 -7.28 -6.19
C THR A 34 13.74 -6.87 -4.86
N MET A 35 14.24 -7.44 -3.77
CA MET A 35 13.83 -7.11 -2.38
C MET A 35 14.60 -5.91 -1.80
N GLU A 36 15.18 -5.06 -2.61
CA GLU A 36 15.88 -3.87 -2.15
C GLU A 36 14.92 -2.81 -1.60
N ALA A 37 15.40 -1.99 -0.67
CA ALA A 37 14.58 -0.96 -0.04
C ALA A 37 14.06 0.11 -1.01
N ALA A 38 14.70 0.28 -2.16
CA ALA A 38 14.41 1.37 -3.10
C ALA A 38 12.94 1.45 -3.53
N PHE A 39 12.30 0.32 -3.86
CA PHE A 39 10.90 0.36 -4.28
C PHE A 39 9.94 0.72 -3.14
N CYS A 40 10.29 0.37 -1.91
CA CYS A 40 9.53 0.79 -0.73
C CYS A 40 9.70 2.29 -0.47
N VAL A 41 10.91 2.81 -0.62
CA VAL A 41 11.20 4.24 -0.49
C VAL A 41 10.44 5.06 -1.54
N GLU A 42 10.44 4.61 -2.79
CA GLU A 42 9.69 5.27 -3.87
C GLU A 42 8.19 5.35 -3.58
N ALA A 43 7.59 4.27 -3.11
CA ALA A 43 6.17 4.24 -2.74
C ALA A 43 5.89 5.19 -1.57
N LEU A 44 6.75 5.21 -0.56
CA LEU A 44 6.63 6.11 0.57
C LEU A 44 6.73 7.58 0.15
N GLU A 45 7.71 7.93 -0.65
CA GLU A 45 7.92 9.30 -1.13
C GLU A 45 6.73 9.79 -1.96
N GLU A 46 6.19 8.95 -2.83
CA GLU A 46 4.99 9.28 -3.60
C GLU A 46 3.78 9.51 -2.70
N ALA A 47 3.57 8.65 -1.71
CA ALA A 47 2.45 8.80 -0.78
C ALA A 47 2.56 10.12 0.00
N LEU A 48 3.75 10.46 0.51
CA LEU A 48 3.97 11.71 1.23
C LEU A 48 3.78 12.93 0.32
N ALA A 49 4.27 12.89 -0.91
CA ALA A 49 4.17 14.00 -1.85
C ALA A 49 2.72 14.25 -2.30
N CYS A 50 1.95 13.17 -2.54
CA CYS A 50 0.60 13.27 -3.09
C CYS A 50 -0.49 13.45 -2.02
N HIS A 51 -0.26 12.93 -0.82
CA HIS A 51 -1.31 12.85 0.23
C HIS A 51 -0.92 13.54 1.53
N GLY A 52 0.26 14.14 1.60
CA GLY A 52 0.77 14.75 2.80
C GLY A 52 1.28 13.72 3.82
N LYS A 53 1.71 14.21 4.98
CA LYS A 53 2.27 13.34 6.02
C LYS A 53 1.20 12.90 7.02
N PRO A 54 1.19 11.61 7.42
CA PRO A 54 0.38 11.15 8.55
C PRO A 54 1.06 11.51 9.88
N ASP A 55 0.32 11.38 10.97
CA ASP A 55 0.90 11.50 12.31
C ASP A 55 1.80 10.30 12.63
N VAL A 56 1.36 9.10 12.25
CA VAL A 56 2.08 7.85 12.48
C VAL A 56 2.11 7.04 11.20
N PHE A 57 3.27 6.47 10.89
CA PHE A 57 3.46 5.55 9.77
C PHE A 57 3.84 4.18 10.32
N ASN A 58 3.07 3.15 9.97
CA ASN A 58 3.27 1.78 10.45
C ASN A 58 3.90 0.90 9.39
N THR A 59 4.90 0.12 9.78
CA THR A 59 5.54 -0.92 8.97
C THR A 59 5.81 -2.16 9.81
N ASP A 60 6.15 -3.27 9.17
CA ASP A 60 6.75 -4.39 9.90
C ASP A 60 8.26 -4.14 10.17
N GLN A 61 8.93 -5.08 10.81
CA GLN A 61 10.35 -4.98 11.14
C GLN A 61 11.28 -5.54 10.06
N GLY A 62 10.79 -5.71 8.83
CA GLY A 62 11.61 -6.18 7.72
C GLY A 62 12.78 -5.25 7.41
N SER A 63 13.85 -5.80 6.88
CA SER A 63 15.08 -5.05 6.59
C SER A 63 14.87 -3.87 5.64
N GLN A 64 13.86 -3.95 4.75
CA GLN A 64 13.50 -2.86 3.84
C GLN A 64 12.99 -1.62 4.56
N PHE A 65 12.41 -1.80 5.77
CA PHE A 65 11.78 -0.74 6.55
C PHE A 65 12.63 -0.26 7.73
N THR A 66 13.62 -1.03 8.15
CA THR A 66 14.48 -0.68 9.30
C THR A 66 15.74 0.08 8.89
N GLY A 67 16.11 0.04 7.62
CA GLY A 67 17.29 0.73 7.10
C GLY A 67 17.13 2.25 7.08
N GLN A 68 18.26 2.95 7.08
CA GLN A 68 18.30 4.42 7.11
C GLN A 68 17.66 5.07 5.88
N ASP A 69 17.72 4.42 4.72
CA ASP A 69 17.13 4.94 3.49
C ASP A 69 15.62 5.12 3.64
N PHE A 70 14.96 4.17 4.28
CA PHE A 70 13.53 4.23 4.50
C PHE A 70 13.17 5.09 5.73
N THR A 71 13.76 4.81 6.88
CA THR A 71 13.45 5.52 8.13
C THR A 71 13.83 6.99 8.06
N GLY A 72 14.91 7.31 7.32
CA GLY A 72 15.36 8.69 7.13
C GLY A 72 14.32 9.56 6.43
N VAL A 73 13.57 9.02 5.49
CA VAL A 73 12.48 9.76 4.80
C VAL A 73 11.40 10.17 5.80
N LEU A 74 10.99 9.24 6.66
CA LEU A 74 9.97 9.50 7.68
C LEU A 74 10.45 10.48 8.76
N LEU A 75 11.67 10.30 9.24
CA LEU A 75 12.27 11.20 10.25
C LEU A 75 12.40 12.61 9.71
N LYS A 76 12.86 12.77 8.49
CA LYS A 76 13.00 14.07 7.83
C LYS A 76 11.64 14.75 7.63
N ALA A 77 10.60 13.98 7.39
CA ALA A 77 9.23 14.50 7.25
C ALA A 77 8.57 14.78 8.60
N GLY A 78 9.17 14.40 9.70
CA GLY A 78 8.59 14.59 11.04
C GLY A 78 7.46 13.61 11.36
N VAL A 79 7.47 12.42 10.76
CA VAL A 79 6.46 11.39 10.95
C VAL A 79 6.93 10.38 12.00
N ALA A 80 6.07 10.09 12.97
CA ALA A 80 6.34 9.05 13.97
C ALA A 80 6.30 7.67 13.31
N ILE A 81 7.30 6.84 13.63
CA ILE A 81 7.41 5.48 13.08
C ILE A 81 6.88 4.48 14.10
N SER A 82 5.95 3.64 13.67
CA SER A 82 5.47 2.50 14.42
C SER A 82 5.87 1.23 13.68
N MET A 83 6.59 0.33 14.35
CA MET A 83 6.97 -0.96 13.78
C MET A 83 6.29 -2.07 14.55
N ASP A 84 5.69 -3.01 13.81
CA ASP A 84 4.99 -4.15 14.40
C ASP A 84 5.98 -5.01 15.18
N GLY A 85 5.75 -5.12 16.46
CA GLY A 85 6.47 -6.05 17.31
C GLY A 85 5.82 -7.44 17.30
N LYS A 86 6.41 -8.36 18.02
CA LYS A 86 5.86 -9.69 18.21
C LYS A 86 4.47 -9.59 18.84
N GLY A 87 3.45 -10.13 18.18
CA GLY A 87 2.07 -10.09 18.63
C GLY A 87 1.24 -8.89 18.16
N ALA A 88 1.82 -7.99 17.38
CA ALA A 88 1.13 -6.79 16.88
C ALA A 88 0.35 -7.05 15.57
N TRP A 89 -0.25 -8.23 15.41
CA TRP A 89 -0.99 -8.62 14.20
C TRP A 89 -2.15 -7.66 13.86
N ARG A 90 -2.70 -6.97 14.84
CA ARG A 90 -3.80 -6.01 14.65
C ARG A 90 -3.37 -4.80 13.82
N ASP A 91 -2.11 -4.41 13.93
CA ASP A 91 -1.58 -3.24 13.22
C ASP A 91 -1.43 -3.52 11.72
N ASN A 92 -1.27 -4.79 11.34
CA ASN A 92 -1.12 -5.23 9.94
C ASN A 92 -2.41 -5.74 9.29
N VAL A 93 -3.51 -5.82 10.02
CA VAL A 93 -4.75 -6.44 9.52
C VAL A 93 -5.28 -5.78 8.24
N PHE A 94 -5.11 -4.47 8.10
CA PHE A 94 -5.65 -3.74 6.95
C PHE A 94 -4.87 -4.02 5.67
N VAL A 95 -3.55 -4.09 5.75
CA VAL A 95 -2.72 -4.41 4.60
C VAL A 95 -2.85 -5.91 4.26
N GLU A 96 -3.01 -6.77 5.25
CA GLU A 96 -3.28 -8.19 5.00
C GLU A 96 -4.59 -8.42 4.27
N ARG A 97 -5.64 -7.67 4.61
CA ARG A 97 -6.92 -7.70 3.89
C ARG A 97 -6.77 -7.21 2.46
N LEU A 98 -5.97 -6.18 2.24
CA LEU A 98 -5.63 -5.74 0.88
C LEU A 98 -4.95 -6.86 0.10
N TRP A 99 -3.94 -7.50 0.68
CA TRP A 99 -3.23 -8.60 0.03
C TRP A 99 -4.15 -9.75 -0.33
N ARG A 100 -5.07 -10.09 0.56
CA ARG A 100 -6.06 -11.12 0.30
C ARG A 100 -6.94 -10.76 -0.91
N SER A 101 -7.47 -9.55 -0.94
CA SER A 101 -8.30 -9.09 -2.05
C SER A 101 -7.53 -9.08 -3.37
N VAL A 102 -6.32 -8.52 -3.38
CA VAL A 102 -5.48 -8.45 -4.57
C VAL A 102 -5.14 -9.85 -5.08
N LYS A 103 -4.77 -10.77 -4.19
CA LYS A 103 -4.38 -12.13 -4.58
C LYS A 103 -5.54 -12.93 -5.13
N TYR A 104 -6.68 -12.95 -4.45
CA TYR A 104 -7.82 -13.77 -4.87
C TYR A 104 -8.63 -13.15 -6.00
N GLU A 105 -8.68 -11.84 -6.13
CA GLU A 105 -9.48 -11.15 -7.14
C GLU A 105 -8.67 -10.78 -8.39
N GLU A 106 -7.34 -10.80 -8.33
CA GLU A 106 -6.49 -10.41 -9.47
C GLU A 106 -5.33 -11.39 -9.69
N ILE A 107 -4.40 -11.52 -8.76
CA ILE A 107 -3.11 -12.18 -8.99
C ILE A 107 -3.28 -13.68 -9.30
N TYR A 108 -4.04 -14.40 -8.51
CA TYR A 108 -4.22 -15.86 -8.67
C TYR A 108 -5.07 -16.23 -9.89
N LEU A 109 -5.78 -15.28 -10.46
CA LEU A 109 -6.57 -15.49 -11.68
C LEU A 109 -5.73 -15.30 -12.94
N ARG A 110 -4.47 -14.91 -12.80
CA ARG A 110 -3.60 -14.56 -13.91
C ARG A 110 -2.24 -15.23 -13.79
N ALA A 111 -1.55 -15.35 -14.92
CA ALA A 111 -0.15 -15.79 -15.00
C ALA A 111 0.60 -14.76 -15.82
N TYR A 112 1.07 -13.71 -15.18
CA TYR A 112 1.75 -12.61 -15.87
C TYR A 112 3.05 -13.10 -16.52
N ASP A 113 3.22 -12.81 -17.80
CA ASP A 113 4.45 -13.15 -18.53
C ASP A 113 5.56 -12.13 -18.30
N THR A 114 5.20 -10.86 -18.16
CA THR A 114 6.16 -9.76 -17.99
C THR A 114 5.80 -8.88 -16.81
N VAL A 115 6.78 -8.16 -16.29
CA VAL A 115 6.58 -7.17 -15.21
C VAL A 115 5.66 -6.05 -15.68
N GLY A 116 5.78 -5.62 -16.95
CA GLY A 116 4.90 -4.61 -17.54
C GLY A 116 3.44 -5.05 -17.57
N GLU A 117 3.18 -6.30 -17.95
CA GLU A 117 1.84 -6.89 -17.91
C GLU A 117 1.28 -6.93 -16.49
N ALA A 118 2.07 -7.39 -15.53
CA ALA A 118 1.69 -7.41 -14.11
C ALA A 118 1.37 -6.00 -13.61
N ARG A 119 2.20 -5.02 -13.94
CA ARG A 119 2.01 -3.62 -13.54
C ARG A 119 0.70 -3.06 -14.09
N THR A 120 0.42 -3.27 -15.36
CA THR A 120 -0.80 -2.78 -15.99
C THR A 120 -2.04 -3.42 -15.39
N SER A 121 -2.04 -4.73 -15.22
CA SER A 121 -3.18 -5.48 -14.69
C SER A 121 -3.45 -5.17 -13.22
N ILE A 122 -2.42 -5.18 -12.39
CA ILE A 122 -2.52 -4.83 -10.97
C ILE A 122 -2.94 -3.36 -10.81
N GLY A 123 -2.42 -2.48 -11.64
CA GLY A 123 -2.80 -1.07 -11.64
C GLY A 123 -4.30 -0.85 -11.89
N ARG A 124 -4.87 -1.58 -12.85
CA ARG A 124 -6.33 -1.55 -13.09
C ARG A 124 -7.10 -2.08 -11.88
N TYR A 125 -6.62 -3.17 -11.30
CA TYR A 125 -7.27 -3.73 -10.11
C TYR A 125 -7.24 -2.75 -8.94
N LEU A 126 -6.10 -2.12 -8.67
CA LEU A 126 -5.99 -1.17 -7.55
C LEU A 126 -6.83 0.11 -7.79
N ALA A 127 -6.96 0.55 -9.04
CA ALA A 127 -7.87 1.62 -9.39
C ALA A 127 -9.34 1.22 -9.12
N PHE A 128 -9.72 0.00 -9.48
CA PHE A 128 -11.03 -0.58 -9.15
C PHE A 128 -11.22 -0.70 -7.62
N TYR A 129 -10.21 -1.20 -6.92
CA TYR A 129 -10.23 -1.34 -5.46
C TYR A 129 -10.51 0.00 -4.76
N ASN A 130 -9.84 1.05 -5.16
CA ASN A 130 -10.00 2.38 -4.60
C ASN A 130 -11.33 3.04 -4.98
N GLY A 131 -11.69 2.97 -6.25
CA GLY A 131 -12.76 3.79 -6.82
C GLY A 131 -14.12 3.12 -6.97
N ARG A 132 -14.18 1.79 -6.99
CA ARG A 132 -15.41 1.06 -7.31
C ARG A 132 -15.74 -0.09 -6.37
N ARG A 133 -14.75 -0.67 -5.70
CA ARG A 133 -14.96 -1.83 -4.85
C ARG A 133 -15.56 -1.40 -3.51
N PRO A 134 -16.83 -1.78 -3.20
CA PRO A 134 -17.42 -1.45 -1.92
C PRO A 134 -16.85 -2.34 -0.81
N HIS A 135 -16.78 -1.81 0.41
CA HIS A 135 -16.30 -2.51 1.58
C HIS A 135 -17.36 -2.51 2.68
N SER A 136 -17.69 -3.69 3.20
CA SER A 136 -18.68 -3.84 4.28
C SER A 136 -18.27 -3.06 5.53
N SER A 137 -16.97 -3.01 5.85
CA SER A 137 -16.44 -2.26 6.99
C SER A 137 -16.53 -0.73 6.82
N LEU A 138 -16.84 -0.25 5.62
CA LEU A 138 -17.01 1.16 5.29
C LEU A 138 -18.47 1.50 4.92
N ASP A 139 -19.43 0.77 5.44
CA ASP A 139 -20.87 0.91 5.11
C ASP A 139 -21.12 0.84 3.60
N ARG A 140 -20.43 -0.08 2.92
CA ARG A 140 -20.47 -0.28 1.45
C ARG A 140 -19.92 0.87 0.64
N LYS A 141 -19.22 1.80 1.26
CA LYS A 141 -18.47 2.83 0.52
C LYS A 141 -17.22 2.26 -0.09
N THR A 142 -16.73 2.92 -1.13
CA THR A 142 -15.41 2.63 -1.68
C THR A 142 -14.33 3.31 -0.83
N PRO A 143 -13.08 2.85 -0.91
CA PRO A 143 -11.97 3.54 -0.27
C PRO A 143 -11.86 5.03 -0.64
N ASP A 144 -12.05 5.37 -1.92
CA ASP A 144 -12.04 6.78 -2.35
C ASP A 144 -13.12 7.60 -1.66
N GLN A 145 -14.34 7.10 -1.59
CA GLN A 145 -15.44 7.79 -0.91
C GLN A 145 -15.10 8.02 0.56
N ALA A 146 -14.64 6.98 1.27
CA ALA A 146 -14.28 7.09 2.68
C ALA A 146 -13.11 8.05 2.91
N TYR A 147 -12.12 8.04 2.01
CA TYR A 147 -10.94 8.89 2.11
C TYR A 147 -11.30 10.37 1.92
N PHE A 148 -12.03 10.71 0.88
CA PHE A 148 -12.38 12.09 0.58
C PHE A 148 -13.46 12.65 1.51
N ASP A 149 -14.36 11.83 2.03
CA ASP A 149 -15.33 12.24 3.05
C ASP A 149 -14.66 12.66 4.35
N ARG A 150 -13.51 12.07 4.68
CA ARG A 150 -12.75 12.38 5.89
C ARG A 150 -11.97 13.68 5.80
N LEU A 151 -11.49 14.03 4.61
CA LEU A 151 -10.71 15.26 4.47
C LEU A 151 -11.54 16.45 4.87
N PRO A 152 -11.01 17.38 5.72
CA PRO A 152 -11.73 18.61 5.98
C PRO A 152 -12.05 19.25 4.63
N GLN A 153 -13.31 19.61 4.44
CA GLN A 153 -13.70 20.45 3.33
C GLN A 153 -13.03 21.82 3.57
N THR A 154 -11.76 21.90 3.29
CA THR A 154 -11.15 23.20 3.05
C THR A 154 -11.95 23.76 1.91
N ALA A 155 -12.71 24.80 2.23
CA ALA A 155 -13.43 25.55 1.25
C ALA A 155 -12.53 25.66 0.02
N ALA A 156 -12.97 25.05 -1.07
CA ALA A 156 -12.34 25.29 -2.35
C ALA A 156 -12.44 26.79 -2.54
N ALA A 157 -11.30 27.40 -2.37
CA ALA A 157 -11.18 28.80 -2.73
C ALA A 157 -11.39 28.94 -4.22
#